data_e966f2d2b87359e33ccf27071056eefb
#
_entry.id   e966f2d2b87359e33ccf27071056eefb
#
_cell.length_a   1.000
_cell.length_b   1.000
_cell.length_c   1.000
_cell.angle_alpha   90.00
_cell.angle_beta   90.00
_cell.angle_gamma   90.00
#
_symmetry.space_group_name_H-M   'P 1'
#
loop_
_entity.id
_entity.type
_entity.pdbx_description
1 polymer ?
#
loop_
_entity_poly.entity_id
_entity_poly.type
_entity_poly.pdbx_seq_one_letter_code
_entity_poly.pdbx_strand_id
1 'polypeptide(L)'
;MKIHTIVTALNAAIRAAAQSISGRHFSRKSPLTAEAVIRLFISAEGGCLAKILHTAGLDMTASALSQRCAQIPIEVFRAGFDRFNSACTDGGLFRYYRLLAVDGTAVNLPRNPAAPSFVQNDGIPKGVNQLHATPLHDILNRTFSDVVI
;
A
#
# COMPACT_ATOMS: atom_id res chain seq x y z
N MET A 1 -0.66 21.48 -5.65
CA MET A 1 0.20 21.08 -4.49
C MET A 1 1.65 20.93 -4.93
N LYS A 2 2.64 21.38 -4.11
CA LYS A 2 4.08 21.26 -4.43
C LYS A 2 4.58 19.86 -4.06
N ILE A 3 5.56 19.34 -4.83
CA ILE A 3 6.14 18.00 -4.61
C ILE A 3 6.70 17.83 -3.19
N HIS A 4 7.32 18.86 -2.64
CA HIS A 4 7.84 18.87 -1.29
C HIS A 4 6.74 18.62 -0.24
N THR A 5 5.55 19.18 -0.43
CA THR A 5 4.40 18.98 0.46
C THR A 5 3.94 17.52 0.44
N ILE A 6 3.89 16.91 -0.75
CA ILE A 6 3.54 15.49 -0.91
C ILE A 6 4.53 14.59 -0.17
N VAL A 7 5.82 14.81 -0.38
CA VAL A 7 6.88 14.00 0.25
C VAL A 7 6.86 14.16 1.77
N THR A 8 6.63 15.38 2.27
CA THR A 8 6.52 15.65 3.71
C THR A 8 5.32 14.95 4.32
N ALA A 9 4.15 15.03 3.66
CA ALA A 9 2.93 14.36 4.09
C ALA A 9 3.09 12.83 4.12
N LEU A 10 3.69 12.25 3.07
CA LEU A 10 3.96 10.82 2.98
C LEU A 10 4.89 10.37 4.12
N ASN A 11 5.98 11.09 4.35
CA ASN A 11 6.92 10.76 5.42
C ASN A 11 6.25 10.85 6.81
N ALA A 12 5.41 11.85 7.04
CA ALA A 12 4.66 11.98 8.29
C ALA A 12 3.65 10.84 8.48
N ALA A 13 2.95 10.43 7.41
CA ALA A 13 2.01 9.32 7.44
C ALA A 13 2.72 7.98 7.75
N ILE A 14 3.85 7.71 7.09
CA ILE A 14 4.65 6.49 7.32
C ILE A 14 5.17 6.43 8.77
N ARG A 15 5.70 7.54 9.30
CA ARG A 15 6.19 7.58 10.68
C ARG A 15 5.08 7.33 11.69
N ALA A 16 3.94 7.96 11.51
CA ALA A 16 2.78 7.76 12.39
C ALA A 16 2.29 6.30 12.32
N ALA A 17 2.21 5.73 11.13
CA ALA A 17 1.87 4.33 10.92
C ALA A 17 2.86 3.39 11.64
N ALA A 18 4.17 3.64 11.52
CA ALA A 18 5.19 2.85 12.18
C ALA A 18 5.12 2.95 13.71
N GLN A 19 4.83 4.14 14.24
CA GLN A 19 4.69 4.36 15.70
C GLN A 19 3.50 3.61 16.28
N SER A 20 2.42 3.41 15.54
CA SER A 20 1.25 2.64 15.99
C SER A 20 1.53 1.15 16.18
N ILE A 21 2.58 0.62 15.53
CA ILE A 21 2.98 -0.80 15.63
C ILE A 21 3.90 -1.04 16.84
N SER A 22 4.45 0.00 17.45
CA SER A 22 5.49 -0.09 18.47
C SER A 22 5.04 -0.88 19.70
N GLY A 23 5.91 -1.78 20.17
CA GLY A 23 5.82 -2.43 21.46
C GLY A 23 6.07 -3.94 21.46
N ARG A 24 5.45 -4.75 20.62
CA ARG A 24 5.59 -6.22 20.69
C ARG A 24 6.43 -6.85 19.58
N HIS A 25 6.34 -6.35 18.35
CA HIS A 25 6.87 -7.04 17.18
C HIS A 25 8.20 -6.48 16.66
N PHE A 26 8.51 -5.21 16.91
CA PHE A 26 9.70 -4.51 16.40
C PHE A 26 10.66 -4.05 17.52
N SER A 27 10.69 -4.77 18.64
CA SER A 27 11.50 -4.43 19.83
C SER A 27 12.99 -4.74 19.66
N ARG A 28 13.37 -5.66 18.77
CA ARG A 28 14.78 -6.03 18.54
C ARG A 28 15.46 -5.01 17.64
N LYS A 29 16.71 -4.66 17.95
CA LYS A 29 17.57 -3.88 17.05
C LYS A 29 17.73 -4.63 15.72
N SER A 30 17.16 -4.09 14.66
CA SER A 30 17.21 -4.66 13.31
C SER A 30 17.11 -3.52 12.29
N PRO A 31 17.80 -3.60 11.15
CA PRO A 31 17.61 -2.68 10.04
C PRO A 31 16.17 -2.67 9.52
N LEU A 32 15.44 -3.78 9.65
CA LEU A 32 14.02 -3.90 9.29
C LEU A 32 13.14 -3.41 10.45
N THR A 33 13.16 -2.11 10.68
CA THR A 33 12.20 -1.44 11.58
C THR A 33 10.81 -1.40 10.94
N ALA A 34 9.74 -1.15 11.70
CA ALA A 34 8.40 -1.00 11.15
C ALA A 34 8.36 0.08 10.05
N GLU A 35 9.01 1.23 10.28
CA GLU A 35 9.12 2.30 9.28
C GLU A 35 9.84 1.83 8.01
N ALA A 36 10.97 1.13 8.15
CA ALA A 36 11.72 0.61 7.01
C ALA A 36 10.90 -0.37 6.17
N VAL A 37 10.18 -1.29 6.82
CA VAL A 37 9.33 -2.26 6.13
C VAL A 37 8.17 -1.57 5.40
N ILE A 38 7.48 -0.60 6.02
CA ILE A 38 6.42 0.17 5.37
C ILE A 38 6.97 0.93 4.15
N ARG A 39 8.15 1.57 4.26
CA ARG A 39 8.80 2.25 3.14
C ARG A 39 9.13 1.31 2.00
N LEU A 40 9.68 0.13 2.31
CA LEU A 40 9.96 -0.90 1.30
C LEU A 40 8.69 -1.31 0.54
N PHE A 41 7.57 -1.49 1.23
CA PHE A 41 6.30 -1.79 0.58
C PHE A 41 5.82 -0.69 -0.37
N ILE A 42 5.86 0.56 0.09
CA ILE A 42 5.38 1.71 -0.71
C ILE A 42 6.30 1.97 -1.91
N SER A 43 7.61 1.74 -1.78
CA SER A 43 8.59 1.94 -2.85
C SER A 43 8.80 0.71 -3.73
N ALA A 44 8.18 -0.43 -3.40
CA ALA A 44 8.32 -1.65 -4.19
C ALA A 44 7.58 -1.50 -5.54
N GLU A 45 8.34 -1.52 -6.62
CA GLU A 45 7.81 -1.49 -8.00
C GLU A 45 7.34 -2.89 -8.49
N GLY A 46 7.07 -3.79 -7.55
CA GLY A 46 6.84 -5.21 -7.82
C GLY A 46 8.15 -6.00 -7.90
N GLY A 47 8.03 -7.30 -7.99
CA GLY A 47 9.18 -8.21 -8.04
C GLY A 47 9.37 -9.00 -6.75
N CYS A 48 10.45 -9.79 -6.67
CA CYS A 48 10.71 -10.63 -5.50
C CYS A 48 11.32 -9.84 -4.35
N LEU A 49 11.09 -10.31 -3.13
CA LEU A 49 11.59 -9.66 -1.90
C LEU A 49 13.12 -9.50 -1.88
N ALA A 50 13.85 -10.43 -2.50
CA ALA A 50 15.31 -10.35 -2.60
C ALA A 50 15.75 -9.15 -3.45
N LYS A 51 15.05 -8.86 -4.57
CA LYS A 51 15.32 -7.69 -5.39
C LYS A 51 15.03 -6.39 -4.64
N ILE A 52 13.93 -6.33 -3.89
CA ILE A 52 13.56 -5.17 -3.07
C ILE A 52 14.66 -4.86 -2.05
N LEU A 53 15.14 -5.87 -1.33
CA LEU A 53 16.23 -5.75 -0.35
C LEU A 53 17.53 -5.28 -1.00
N HIS A 54 17.90 -5.88 -2.13
CA HIS A 54 19.12 -5.51 -2.87
C HIS A 54 19.08 -4.06 -3.32
N THR A 55 17.95 -3.63 -3.92
CA THR A 55 17.76 -2.23 -4.36
C THR A 55 17.82 -1.24 -3.20
N ALA A 56 17.34 -1.64 -2.02
CA ALA A 56 17.41 -0.84 -0.81
C ALA A 56 18.80 -0.86 -0.11
N GLY A 57 19.76 -1.63 -0.62
CA GLY A 57 21.09 -1.77 -0.01
C GLY A 57 21.08 -2.50 1.35
N LEU A 58 20.09 -3.36 1.58
CA LEU A 58 19.92 -4.10 2.82
C LEU A 58 20.45 -5.54 2.68
N ASP A 59 21.48 -5.87 3.45
CA ASP A 59 22.03 -7.23 3.54
C ASP A 59 21.18 -8.09 4.49
N MET A 60 20.01 -8.49 3.99
CA MET A 60 19.02 -9.28 4.71
C MET A 60 18.42 -10.35 3.81
N THR A 61 17.90 -11.43 4.40
CA THR A 61 17.24 -12.48 3.62
C THR A 61 15.79 -12.12 3.28
N ALA A 62 15.30 -12.62 2.14
CA ALA A 62 13.89 -12.50 1.76
C ALA A 62 12.95 -13.09 2.83
N SER A 63 13.37 -14.18 3.49
CA SER A 63 12.61 -14.77 4.59
C SER A 63 12.49 -13.82 5.79
N ALA A 64 13.56 -13.12 6.15
CA ALA A 64 13.53 -12.14 7.25
C ALA A 64 12.56 -10.98 6.91
N LEU A 65 12.60 -10.48 5.67
CA LEU A 65 11.64 -9.45 5.22
C LEU A 65 10.21 -10.00 5.27
N SER A 66 9.94 -11.19 4.74
CA SER A 66 8.62 -11.82 4.76
C SER A 66 8.05 -11.95 6.18
N GLN A 67 8.87 -12.39 7.14
CA GLN A 67 8.46 -12.48 8.54
C GLN A 67 8.14 -11.11 9.15
N ARG A 68 8.90 -10.08 8.80
CA ARG A 68 8.62 -8.71 9.24
C ARG A 68 7.35 -8.14 8.61
N CYS A 69 7.11 -8.43 7.33
CA CYS A 69 5.88 -8.07 6.64
C CYS A 69 4.64 -8.63 7.34
N ALA A 70 4.68 -9.91 7.74
CA ALA A 70 3.58 -10.57 8.46
C ALA A 70 3.29 -9.98 9.86
N GLN A 71 4.19 -9.17 10.39
CA GLN A 71 4.02 -8.50 11.68
C GLN A 71 3.35 -7.12 11.58
N ILE A 72 3.11 -6.61 10.37
CA ILE A 72 2.44 -5.32 10.16
C ILE A 72 0.94 -5.57 9.97
N PRO A 73 0.09 -5.07 10.88
CA PRO A 73 -1.35 -5.15 10.71
C PRO A 73 -1.81 -4.36 9.47
N ILE A 74 -2.81 -4.88 8.74
CA ILE A 74 -3.32 -4.24 7.53
C ILE A 74 -3.90 -2.85 7.80
N GLU A 75 -4.48 -2.65 8.97
CA GLU A 75 -5.09 -1.41 9.43
C GLU A 75 -4.11 -0.23 9.46
N VAL A 76 -2.83 -0.54 9.62
CA VAL A 76 -1.75 0.46 9.61
C VAL A 76 -1.63 1.13 8.24
N PHE A 77 -1.80 0.36 7.17
CA PHE A 77 -1.79 0.90 5.80
C PHE A 77 -3.02 1.77 5.55
N ARG A 78 -4.20 1.36 6.03
CA ARG A 78 -5.42 2.17 5.94
C ARG A 78 -5.26 3.50 6.68
N ALA A 79 -4.81 3.48 7.92
CA ALA A 79 -4.57 4.69 8.71
C ALA A 79 -3.52 5.61 8.07
N GLY A 80 -2.46 5.03 7.50
CA GLY A 80 -1.44 5.76 6.75
C GLY A 80 -2.00 6.43 5.50
N PHE A 81 -2.83 5.72 4.74
CA PHE A 81 -3.52 6.21 3.56
C PHE A 81 -4.45 7.39 3.90
N ASP A 82 -5.30 7.22 4.90
CA ASP A 82 -6.26 8.26 5.33
C ASP A 82 -5.53 9.53 5.79
N ARG A 83 -4.45 9.36 6.57
CA ARG A 83 -3.62 10.48 7.03
C ARG A 83 -2.92 11.20 5.89
N PHE A 84 -2.37 10.46 4.93
CA PHE A 84 -1.72 11.03 3.76
C PHE A 84 -2.71 11.83 2.91
N ASN A 85 -3.87 11.26 2.60
CA ASN A 85 -4.90 11.91 1.81
C ASN A 85 -5.44 13.17 2.49
N SER A 86 -5.69 13.12 3.79
CA SER A 86 -6.13 14.30 4.56
C SER A 86 -5.12 15.46 4.49
N ALA A 87 -3.82 15.14 4.47
CA ALA A 87 -2.77 16.15 4.36
C ALA A 87 -2.56 16.67 2.93
N CYS A 88 -3.03 15.92 1.92
CA CYS A 88 -2.85 16.25 0.50
C CYS A 88 -4.09 16.83 -0.16
N THR A 89 -5.24 16.87 0.51
CA THR A 89 -6.48 17.41 -0.02
C THR A 89 -6.48 18.93 0.10
N ASP A 90 -6.42 19.64 -1.01
CA ASP A 90 -6.37 21.11 -1.06
C ASP A 90 -7.79 21.76 -1.04
N GLY A 91 -8.85 20.98 -0.87
CA GLY A 91 -10.23 21.46 -0.85
C GLY A 91 -10.75 21.94 -2.21
N GLY A 92 -10.13 21.49 -3.30
CA GLY A 92 -10.55 21.84 -4.66
C GLY A 92 -11.98 21.37 -4.93
N LEU A 93 -12.85 22.31 -5.31
CA LEU A 93 -14.26 22.07 -5.65
C LEU A 93 -14.57 22.63 -7.04
N PHE A 94 -15.43 21.94 -7.79
CA PHE A 94 -16.05 22.47 -9.00
C PHE A 94 -17.48 22.88 -8.68
N ARG A 95 -17.78 24.18 -8.74
CA ARG A 95 -19.11 24.72 -8.43
C ARG A 95 -19.69 24.16 -7.12
N TYR A 96 -18.89 24.13 -6.06
CA TYR A 96 -19.22 23.58 -4.72
C TYR A 96 -19.29 22.04 -4.64
N TYR A 97 -19.00 21.29 -5.71
CA TYR A 97 -19.02 19.83 -5.73
C TYR A 97 -17.60 19.25 -5.80
N ARG A 98 -17.39 18.12 -5.13
CA ARG A 98 -16.22 17.28 -5.38
C ARG A 98 -16.46 16.48 -6.66
N LEU A 99 -15.50 16.48 -7.55
CA LEU A 99 -15.54 15.65 -8.75
C LEU A 99 -14.78 14.36 -8.49
N LEU A 100 -15.53 13.26 -8.42
CA LEU A 100 -14.98 11.93 -8.15
C LEU A 100 -15.06 11.07 -9.41
N ALA A 101 -13.96 10.40 -9.73
CA ALA A 101 -13.93 9.35 -10.75
C ALA A 101 -13.82 7.99 -10.05
N VAL A 102 -14.54 7.02 -10.56
CA VAL A 102 -14.51 5.63 -10.11
C VAL A 102 -14.02 4.78 -11.26
N ASP A 103 -13.03 3.94 -11.02
CA ASP A 103 -12.55 2.98 -11.99
C ASP A 103 -12.28 1.63 -11.30
N GLY A 104 -12.44 0.56 -12.04
CA GLY A 104 -12.20 -0.80 -11.57
C GLY A 104 -10.91 -1.34 -12.15
N THR A 105 -10.05 -1.90 -11.30
CA THR A 105 -8.86 -2.62 -11.75
C THR A 105 -8.79 -4.00 -11.15
N ALA A 106 -8.24 -4.96 -11.90
CA ALA A 106 -8.01 -6.32 -11.42
C ALA A 106 -6.53 -6.48 -11.06
N VAL A 107 -6.27 -6.90 -9.83
CA VAL A 107 -4.94 -7.21 -9.32
C VAL A 107 -4.77 -8.72 -9.30
N ASN A 108 -3.77 -9.24 -10.02
CA ASN A 108 -3.47 -10.66 -10.00
C ASN A 108 -2.79 -11.04 -8.68
N LEU A 109 -3.32 -12.07 -8.05
CA LEU A 109 -2.78 -12.65 -6.82
C LEU A 109 -2.01 -13.95 -7.11
N PRO A 110 -1.15 -14.41 -6.20
CA PRO A 110 -0.57 -15.74 -6.28
C PRO A 110 -1.65 -16.81 -6.40
N ARG A 111 -1.42 -17.78 -7.30
CA ARG A 111 -2.42 -18.82 -7.60
C ARG A 111 -2.72 -19.68 -6.38
N ASN A 112 -3.97 -19.68 -5.96
CA ASN A 112 -4.52 -20.52 -4.91
C ASN A 112 -5.96 -20.93 -5.28
N PRO A 113 -6.16 -22.13 -5.85
CA PRO A 113 -7.50 -22.60 -6.28
C PRO A 113 -8.52 -22.72 -5.15
N ALA A 114 -8.08 -22.81 -3.89
CA ALA A 114 -8.96 -22.89 -2.74
C ALA A 114 -9.42 -21.52 -2.21
N ALA A 115 -8.88 -20.42 -2.74
CA ALA A 115 -9.25 -19.07 -2.28
C ALA A 115 -10.51 -18.57 -2.99
N PRO A 116 -11.36 -17.76 -2.31
CA PRO A 116 -12.56 -17.16 -2.93
C PRO A 116 -12.27 -16.27 -4.14
N SER A 117 -11.05 -15.76 -4.24
CA SER A 117 -10.58 -14.94 -5.36
C SER A 117 -10.22 -15.75 -6.62
N PHE A 118 -10.37 -17.08 -6.60
CA PHE A 118 -10.06 -17.94 -7.74
C PHE A 118 -11.15 -17.88 -8.79
N VAL A 119 -10.79 -17.48 -10.01
CA VAL A 119 -11.67 -17.39 -11.17
C VAL A 119 -11.17 -18.33 -12.25
N GLN A 120 -12.05 -19.19 -12.75
CA GLN A 120 -11.78 -20.09 -13.86
C GLN A 120 -12.99 -20.10 -14.79
N ASN A 121 -12.75 -19.92 -16.08
CA ASN A 121 -13.74 -19.99 -17.14
C ASN A 121 -13.10 -20.42 -18.45
N ASP A 122 -13.88 -20.51 -19.53
CA ASP A 122 -13.38 -20.93 -20.86
C ASP A 122 -12.26 -20.06 -21.41
N GLY A 123 -12.25 -18.76 -21.09
CA GLY A 123 -11.19 -17.83 -21.46
C GLY A 123 -9.94 -17.91 -20.55
N ILE A 124 -10.07 -18.53 -19.39
CA ILE A 124 -8.99 -18.70 -18.39
C ILE A 124 -8.94 -20.15 -17.90
N PRO A 125 -8.59 -21.12 -18.77
CA PRO A 125 -8.70 -22.54 -18.46
C PRO A 125 -7.78 -23.00 -17.31
N LYS A 126 -6.67 -22.30 -17.05
CA LYS A 126 -5.78 -22.58 -15.91
C LYS A 126 -6.27 -21.95 -14.60
N GLY A 127 -7.22 -21.04 -14.67
CA GLY A 127 -7.68 -20.26 -13.55
C GLY A 127 -6.61 -19.28 -13.00
N VAL A 128 -7.07 -18.18 -12.47
CA VAL A 128 -6.25 -17.14 -11.83
C VAL A 128 -6.91 -16.68 -10.54
N ASN A 129 -6.13 -16.17 -9.61
CA ASN A 129 -6.68 -15.44 -8.47
C ASN A 129 -6.61 -13.95 -8.78
N GLN A 130 -7.75 -13.28 -8.71
CA GLN A 130 -7.88 -11.86 -8.94
C GLN A 130 -8.61 -11.19 -7.78
N LEU A 131 -8.15 -10.00 -7.45
CA LEU A 131 -8.80 -9.08 -6.56
C LEU A 131 -9.27 -7.88 -7.39
N HIS A 132 -10.55 -7.52 -7.28
CA HIS A 132 -11.05 -6.29 -7.86
C HIS A 132 -10.85 -5.15 -6.88
N ALA A 133 -10.13 -4.11 -7.30
CA ALA A 133 -9.98 -2.88 -6.55
C ALA A 133 -10.70 -1.76 -7.29
N THR A 134 -11.55 -1.03 -6.57
CA THR A 134 -12.31 0.10 -7.10
C THR A 134 -11.87 1.37 -6.38
N PRO A 135 -10.83 2.07 -6.89
CA PRO A 135 -10.40 3.33 -6.31
C PRO A 135 -11.37 4.46 -6.63
N LEU A 136 -11.60 5.30 -5.65
CA LEU A 136 -12.35 6.55 -5.75
C LEU A 136 -11.36 7.72 -5.82
N HIS A 137 -11.17 8.27 -7.02
CA HIS A 137 -10.20 9.33 -7.29
C HIS A 137 -10.86 10.72 -7.28
N ASP A 138 -10.34 11.62 -6.46
CA ASP A 138 -10.71 13.03 -6.47
C ASP A 138 -9.91 13.75 -7.57
N ILE A 139 -10.61 14.15 -8.64
CA ILE A 139 -9.99 14.68 -9.87
C ILE A 139 -9.28 16.00 -9.60
N LEU A 140 -9.89 16.88 -8.82
CA LEU A 140 -9.36 18.23 -8.58
C LEU A 140 -8.21 18.22 -7.56
N ASN A 141 -8.33 17.39 -6.54
CA ASN A 141 -7.29 17.27 -5.52
C ASN A 141 -6.18 16.27 -5.92
N ARG A 142 -6.40 15.48 -6.99
CA ARG A 142 -5.47 14.46 -7.50
C ARG A 142 -5.07 13.45 -6.42
N THR A 143 -6.02 13.05 -5.60
CA THR A 143 -5.85 12.10 -4.50
C THR A 143 -6.86 10.97 -4.62
N PHE A 144 -6.53 9.80 -4.07
CA PHE A 144 -7.52 8.74 -3.91
C PHE A 144 -8.27 8.98 -2.60
N SER A 145 -9.58 9.12 -2.67
CA SER A 145 -10.42 9.34 -1.48
C SER A 145 -10.70 8.03 -0.73
N ASP A 146 -10.83 6.94 -1.46
CA ASP A 146 -11.06 5.61 -0.93
C ASP A 146 -10.66 4.53 -1.93
N VAL A 147 -10.56 3.29 -1.47
CA VAL A 147 -10.39 2.09 -2.31
C VAL A 147 -11.27 0.99 -1.71
N VAL A 148 -12.21 0.50 -2.51
CA VAL A 148 -13.02 -0.67 -2.18
C VAL A 148 -12.39 -1.90 -2.81
N ILE A 149 -12.30 -2.98 -2.04
CA ILE A 149 -11.73 -4.26 -2.44
C ILE A 149 -12.77 -5.34 -2.26
#